data_6276161c4b8c776b543ff6c90ba90ae7
#
_entry.id   6276161c4b8c776b543ff6c90ba90ae7
#
_cell.length_a   1.000
_cell.length_b   1.000
_cell.length_c   1.000
_cell.angle_alpha   90.00
_cell.angle_beta   90.00
_cell.angle_gamma   90.00
#
_symmetry.space_group_name_H-M   'P 1'
#
loop_
_entity.id
_entity.type
_entity.pdbx_description
1 polymer ?
#
loop_
_entity_poly.entity_id
_entity_poly.type
_entity_poly.pdbx_seq_one_letter_code
_entity_poly.pdbx_strand_id
1 'polypeptide(L)'
;MAEKKSLVKNSIFNMIYKGFTALFPLITTTYISRVLLPGGVGRVSYANTIVAYFTLVASLGLPSYGVKAIAQSNDTKEHRTKTFWELFTINLGATILCILAYYLFVNNFTHFSDRKSLFNIMGLMLILNIFNIDWFYQGIEEYGYIATRSIIVKILSFVAMLLFVKDSGDYLVYAFILCVATAGNNLLNAANLKRYIGKPSRKMCLERHMRPVFVLLASTIATEVYTMLDTLMLEYYHGETCVGYYSNSVKIVRMTYTMVIALVAVFYPRISMYYKQKEYEKCNELLSKGLKILLLLALPCTVGIALTAEYIVPLLFGKAFLPSVSTLRILSILILIFSIAYFLGHIVLTAAGLERKILYATVAGAFINTIANFLLIPSLKQNGAAIASVLSEVTVTVILLWNARGCYNISIGKRYVVSTVLATIGMAIVVINLDIVWKNQVWYIFLTIILAVITYFIILIIGRNEVVQLAIIKICDKIKKLYKE
;
A
#
# COMPACT_ATOMS: atom_id res chain seq x y z
N MET A 1 -21.33 20.37 -23.71
CA MET A 1 -20.07 19.71 -24.14
C MET A 1 -19.19 19.59 -22.91
N ALA A 2 -18.94 18.37 -22.43
CA ALA A 2 -17.95 18.19 -21.35
C ALA A 2 -16.57 18.49 -21.93
N GLU A 3 -15.87 19.48 -21.38
CA GLU A 3 -14.47 19.72 -21.72
C GLU A 3 -13.70 18.39 -21.61
N LYS A 4 -13.06 17.97 -22.69
CA LYS A 4 -12.15 16.84 -22.67
C LYS A 4 -11.04 17.16 -21.69
N LYS A 5 -11.17 16.67 -20.46
CA LYS A 5 -10.15 16.86 -19.41
C LYS A 5 -8.82 16.31 -19.94
N SER A 6 -7.77 17.09 -19.82
CA SER A 6 -6.43 16.67 -20.27
C SER A 6 -6.01 15.41 -19.49
N LEU A 7 -5.91 14.27 -20.18
CA LEU A 7 -5.44 13.00 -19.61
C LEU A 7 -4.11 13.15 -18.87
N VAL A 8 -3.23 14.02 -19.37
CA VAL A 8 -1.94 14.33 -18.75
C VAL A 8 -2.14 15.00 -17.39
N LYS A 9 -3.03 16.00 -17.31
CA LYS A 9 -3.32 16.72 -16.06
C LYS A 9 -3.91 15.78 -15.02
N ASN A 10 -4.86 14.94 -15.40
CA ASN A 10 -5.46 13.94 -14.50
C ASN A 10 -4.44 12.89 -14.01
N SER A 11 -3.54 12.44 -14.89
CA SER A 11 -2.47 11.52 -14.51
C SER A 11 -1.49 12.14 -13.52
N ILE A 12 -1.13 13.42 -13.69
CA ILE A 12 -0.27 14.16 -12.76
C ILE A 12 -0.95 14.28 -11.39
N PHE A 13 -2.22 14.70 -11.33
CA PHE A 13 -2.95 14.78 -10.06
C PHE A 13 -3.05 13.42 -9.36
N ASN A 14 -3.32 12.36 -10.09
CA ASN A 14 -3.36 11.00 -9.52
C ASN A 14 -1.99 10.56 -8.97
N MET A 15 -0.91 10.89 -9.67
CA MET A 15 0.46 10.60 -9.23
C MET A 15 0.82 11.37 -7.96
N ILE A 16 0.54 12.67 -7.91
CA ILE A 16 0.75 13.52 -6.72
C ILE A 16 -0.08 12.98 -5.53
N TYR A 17 -1.35 12.66 -5.76
CA TYR A 17 -2.23 12.10 -4.75
C TYR A 17 -1.71 10.77 -4.19
N LYS A 18 -1.32 9.84 -5.06
CA LYS A 18 -0.77 8.54 -4.64
C LYS A 18 0.55 8.70 -3.89
N GLY A 19 1.45 9.55 -4.39
CA GLY A 19 2.73 9.84 -3.73
C GLY A 19 2.53 10.45 -2.34
N PHE A 20 1.68 11.47 -2.23
CA PHE A 20 1.36 12.09 -0.94
C PHE A 20 0.69 11.10 0.03
N THR A 21 -0.23 10.28 -0.48
CA THR A 21 -0.93 9.26 0.33
C THR A 21 0.01 8.19 0.86
N ALA A 22 1.06 7.85 0.11
CA ALA A 22 2.07 6.88 0.52
C ALA A 22 3.05 7.48 1.56
N LEU A 23 3.43 8.75 1.42
CA LEU A 23 4.41 9.41 2.30
C LEU A 23 3.81 9.94 3.61
N PHE A 24 2.57 10.41 3.55
CA PHE A 24 1.90 11.05 4.68
C PHE A 24 1.86 10.18 5.95
N PRO A 25 1.58 8.86 5.89
CA PRO A 25 1.59 7.99 7.06
C PRO A 25 2.95 7.94 7.77
N LEU A 26 4.07 8.11 7.06
CA LEU A 26 5.38 8.13 7.69
C LEU A 26 5.55 9.37 8.59
N ILE A 27 5.17 10.53 8.08
CA ILE A 27 5.28 11.80 8.82
C ILE A 27 4.41 11.74 10.08
N THR A 28 3.15 11.34 9.94
CA THR A 28 2.22 11.23 11.06
C THR A 28 2.64 10.17 12.06
N THR A 29 3.08 9.00 11.59
CA THR A 29 3.53 7.92 12.47
C THR A 29 4.79 8.29 13.24
N THR A 30 5.71 9.06 12.65
CA THR A 30 6.91 9.55 13.34
C THR A 30 6.57 10.39 14.58
N TYR A 31 5.63 11.31 14.45
CA TYR A 31 5.17 12.12 15.58
C TYR A 31 4.41 11.26 16.62
N ILE A 32 3.41 10.54 16.15
CA ILE A 32 2.49 9.75 17.00
C ILE A 32 3.22 8.66 17.78
N SER A 33 4.20 7.99 17.18
CA SER A 33 4.97 6.95 17.88
C SER A 33 5.77 7.46 19.06
N ARG A 34 6.26 8.70 18.96
CA ARG A 34 7.02 9.32 20.06
C ARG A 34 6.13 9.79 21.20
N VAL A 35 4.88 10.19 20.89
CA VAL A 35 3.93 10.67 21.89
C VAL A 35 3.18 9.50 22.54
N LEU A 36 2.55 8.63 21.74
CA LEU A 36 1.68 7.57 22.27
C LEU A 36 2.43 6.31 22.72
N LEU A 37 3.73 6.19 22.41
CA LEU A 37 4.53 5.02 22.72
C LEU A 37 4.00 3.73 22.05
N PRO A 38 4.67 2.57 22.13
CA PRO A 38 4.24 1.35 21.44
C PRO A 38 2.84 0.87 21.83
N GLY A 39 2.47 0.96 23.11
CA GLY A 39 1.16 0.54 23.58
C GLY A 39 -0.01 1.33 22.97
N GLY A 40 0.09 2.69 23.00
CA GLY A 40 -0.95 3.55 22.41
C GLY A 40 -1.06 3.40 20.90
N VAL A 41 0.07 3.29 20.19
CA VAL A 41 0.09 3.00 18.75
C VAL A 41 -0.52 1.64 18.46
N GLY A 42 -0.22 0.63 19.25
CA GLY A 42 -0.76 -0.72 19.12
C GLY A 42 -2.27 -0.77 19.34
N ARG A 43 -2.79 -0.11 20.39
CA ARG A 43 -4.23 0.03 20.66
C ARG A 43 -5.00 0.52 19.45
N VAL A 44 -4.58 1.66 18.91
CA VAL A 44 -5.25 2.26 17.76
C VAL A 44 -5.07 1.42 16.51
N SER A 45 -3.90 0.81 16.30
CA SER A 45 -3.65 -0.08 15.15
C SER A 45 -4.53 -1.32 15.20
N TYR A 46 -4.69 -1.94 16.37
CA TYR A 46 -5.58 -3.09 16.57
C TYR A 46 -7.05 -2.74 16.30
N ALA A 47 -7.54 -1.67 16.91
CA ALA A 47 -8.91 -1.22 16.67
C ALA A 47 -9.16 -0.86 15.20
N ASN A 48 -8.19 -0.22 14.55
CA ASN A 48 -8.24 0.07 13.12
C ASN A 48 -8.32 -1.20 12.27
N THR A 49 -7.57 -2.24 12.64
CA THR A 49 -7.62 -3.53 11.93
C THR A 49 -9.00 -4.17 12.01
N ILE A 50 -9.63 -4.17 13.19
CA ILE A 50 -11.00 -4.71 13.34
C ILE A 50 -12.00 -3.92 12.48
N VAL A 51 -11.99 -2.60 12.55
CA VAL A 51 -12.87 -1.77 11.72
C VAL A 51 -12.58 -1.97 10.23
N ALA A 52 -11.32 -2.17 9.85
CA ALA A 52 -10.94 -2.41 8.46
C ALA A 52 -11.56 -3.71 7.90
N TYR A 53 -11.67 -4.80 8.70
CA TYR A 53 -12.38 -6.01 8.29
C TYR A 53 -13.85 -5.73 7.96
N PHE A 54 -14.55 -5.02 8.87
CA PHE A 54 -15.95 -4.67 8.62
C PHE A 54 -16.10 -3.71 7.42
N THR A 55 -15.19 -2.75 7.28
CA THR A 55 -15.19 -1.79 6.14
C THR A 55 -14.95 -2.50 4.82
N LEU A 56 -14.07 -3.51 4.79
CA LEU A 56 -13.79 -4.34 3.61
C LEU A 56 -15.07 -5.07 3.14
N VAL A 57 -15.79 -5.69 4.08
CA VAL A 57 -17.06 -6.37 3.78
C VAL A 57 -18.13 -5.36 3.36
N ALA A 58 -18.24 -4.21 4.05
CA ALA A 58 -19.20 -3.15 3.75
C ALA A 58 -18.99 -2.55 2.35
N SER A 59 -17.74 -2.46 1.90
CA SER A 59 -17.41 -1.89 0.58
C SER A 59 -17.72 -2.83 -0.58
N LEU A 60 -17.98 -4.13 -0.37
CA LEU A 60 -18.47 -5.11 -1.35
C LEU A 60 -17.71 -5.15 -2.70
N GLY A 61 -16.44 -4.74 -2.78
CA GLY A 61 -15.72 -4.65 -4.07
C GLY A 61 -16.16 -3.47 -4.95
N LEU A 62 -17.02 -2.59 -4.45
CA LEU A 62 -17.46 -1.37 -5.14
C LEU A 62 -16.33 -0.43 -5.55
N PRO A 63 -15.21 -0.28 -4.79
CA PRO A 63 -14.10 0.57 -5.21
C PRO A 63 -13.59 0.25 -6.63
N SER A 64 -13.58 -1.03 -7.01
CA SER A 64 -13.13 -1.46 -8.35
C SER A 64 -14.29 -1.51 -9.35
N TYR A 65 -15.41 -2.11 -8.96
CA TYR A 65 -16.58 -2.27 -9.83
C TYR A 65 -17.25 -0.93 -10.16
N GLY A 66 -17.40 -0.06 -9.17
CA GLY A 66 -18.07 1.23 -9.30
C GLY A 66 -17.39 2.15 -10.31
N VAL A 67 -16.04 2.19 -10.29
CA VAL A 67 -15.26 2.94 -11.30
C VAL A 67 -15.63 2.50 -12.71
N LYS A 68 -15.61 1.19 -12.97
CA LYS A 68 -15.95 0.62 -14.28
C LYS A 68 -17.40 0.91 -14.65
N ALA A 69 -18.34 0.67 -13.74
CA ALA A 69 -19.78 0.82 -14.01
C ALA A 69 -20.15 2.29 -14.30
N ILE A 70 -19.58 3.25 -13.55
CA ILE A 70 -19.80 4.68 -13.80
C ILE A 70 -19.14 5.13 -15.10
N ALA A 71 -17.92 4.69 -15.40
CA ALA A 71 -17.26 5.02 -16.65
C ALA A 71 -18.07 4.54 -17.86
N GLN A 72 -18.67 3.35 -17.78
CA GLN A 72 -19.51 2.77 -18.81
C GLN A 72 -20.89 3.44 -18.94
N SER A 73 -21.38 4.09 -17.90
CA SER A 73 -22.68 4.77 -17.88
C SER A 73 -22.58 6.30 -17.99
N ASN A 74 -21.39 6.82 -18.35
CA ASN A 74 -21.13 8.25 -18.40
C ASN A 74 -21.55 8.93 -19.71
N ASP A 75 -22.27 8.23 -20.57
CA ASP A 75 -22.85 8.71 -21.84
C ASP A 75 -23.91 9.78 -21.62
N THR A 76 -24.84 9.56 -20.67
CA THR A 76 -25.89 10.51 -20.30
C THR A 76 -25.95 10.73 -18.81
N LYS A 77 -26.41 11.94 -18.40
CA LYS A 77 -26.59 12.24 -16.97
C LYS A 77 -27.61 11.31 -16.31
N GLU A 78 -28.64 10.89 -17.03
CA GLU A 78 -29.70 10.02 -16.53
C GLU A 78 -29.17 8.61 -16.27
N HIS A 79 -28.45 8.02 -17.24
CA HIS A 79 -27.87 6.70 -17.11
C HIS A 79 -26.85 6.64 -15.97
N ARG A 80 -25.96 7.66 -15.88
CA ARG A 80 -25.01 7.81 -14.78
C ARG A 80 -25.70 7.95 -13.42
N THR A 81 -26.78 8.76 -13.35
CA THR A 81 -27.55 8.95 -12.11
C THR A 81 -28.19 7.64 -11.66
N LYS A 82 -28.79 6.87 -12.58
CA LYS A 82 -29.40 5.58 -12.29
C LYS A 82 -28.37 4.59 -11.76
N THR A 83 -27.27 4.42 -12.46
CA THR A 83 -26.17 3.51 -12.05
C THR A 83 -25.59 3.90 -10.70
N PHE A 84 -25.41 5.21 -10.46
CA PHE A 84 -24.93 5.70 -9.15
C PHE A 84 -25.87 5.28 -8.01
N TRP A 85 -27.19 5.55 -8.13
CA TRP A 85 -28.14 5.23 -7.06
C TRP A 85 -28.29 3.72 -6.84
N GLU A 86 -28.19 2.92 -7.88
CA GLU A 86 -28.18 1.46 -7.75
C GLU A 86 -26.99 0.97 -6.92
N LEU A 87 -25.78 1.44 -7.23
CA LEU A 87 -24.56 1.08 -6.50
C LEU A 87 -24.54 1.65 -5.08
N PHE A 88 -25.01 2.90 -4.91
CA PHE A 88 -25.09 3.54 -3.60
C PHE A 88 -26.08 2.80 -2.67
N THR A 89 -27.21 2.33 -3.19
CA THR A 89 -28.19 1.55 -2.40
C THR A 89 -27.59 0.22 -1.93
N ILE A 90 -26.82 -0.46 -2.80
CA ILE A 90 -26.09 -1.68 -2.43
C ILE A 90 -25.06 -1.36 -1.32
N ASN A 91 -24.26 -0.30 -1.49
CA ASN A 91 -23.28 0.14 -0.49
C ASN A 91 -23.94 0.49 0.86
N LEU A 92 -25.03 1.23 0.82
CA LEU A 92 -25.78 1.64 2.01
C LEU A 92 -26.30 0.42 2.78
N GLY A 93 -26.96 -0.51 2.08
CA GLY A 93 -27.49 -1.71 2.71
C GLY A 93 -26.39 -2.58 3.35
N ALA A 94 -25.32 -2.83 2.62
CA ALA A 94 -24.17 -3.59 3.15
C ALA A 94 -23.50 -2.88 4.33
N THR A 95 -23.32 -1.56 4.23
CA THR A 95 -22.68 -0.79 5.31
C THR A 95 -23.55 -0.77 6.56
N ILE A 96 -24.88 -0.62 6.46
CA ILE A 96 -25.81 -0.70 7.61
C ILE A 96 -25.72 -2.07 8.28
N LEU A 97 -25.73 -3.15 7.50
CA LEU A 97 -25.58 -4.52 8.05
C LEU A 97 -24.25 -4.68 8.77
N CYS A 98 -23.17 -4.17 8.19
CA CYS A 98 -21.84 -4.22 8.81
C CYS A 98 -21.75 -3.35 10.08
N ILE A 99 -22.40 -2.19 10.12
CA ILE A 99 -22.50 -1.34 11.33
C ILE A 99 -23.21 -2.12 12.46
N LEU A 100 -24.35 -2.70 12.16
CA LEU A 100 -25.10 -3.51 13.15
C LEU A 100 -24.26 -4.68 13.66
N ALA A 101 -23.63 -5.44 12.74
CA ALA A 101 -22.76 -6.55 13.11
C ALA A 101 -21.55 -6.10 13.95
N TYR A 102 -20.93 -4.95 13.60
CA TYR A 102 -19.81 -4.37 14.33
C TYR A 102 -20.19 -4.02 15.77
N TYR A 103 -21.27 -3.27 15.96
CA TYR A 103 -21.69 -2.89 17.31
C TYR A 103 -22.20 -4.08 18.14
N LEU A 104 -22.85 -5.06 17.52
CA LEU A 104 -23.16 -6.32 18.19
C LEU A 104 -21.88 -7.05 18.61
N PHE A 105 -20.88 -7.13 17.75
CA PHE A 105 -19.59 -7.73 18.05
C PHE A 105 -18.89 -7.02 19.21
N VAL A 106 -18.70 -5.70 19.13
CA VAL A 106 -18.00 -4.91 20.16
C VAL A 106 -18.71 -4.94 21.52
N ASN A 107 -20.05 -4.98 21.55
CA ASN A 107 -20.79 -4.93 22.81
C ASN A 107 -20.94 -6.29 23.50
N ASN A 108 -20.95 -7.39 22.75
CA ASN A 108 -21.17 -8.73 23.33
C ASN A 108 -19.87 -9.44 23.74
N PHE A 109 -18.71 -9.05 23.19
CA PHE A 109 -17.45 -9.66 23.57
C PHE A 109 -16.81 -8.89 24.73
N THR A 110 -16.62 -9.56 25.86
CA THR A 110 -16.04 -9.01 27.10
C THR A 110 -14.62 -8.45 26.91
N HIS A 111 -13.87 -9.01 25.92
CA HIS A 111 -12.52 -8.57 25.57
C HIS A 111 -12.44 -7.07 25.19
N PHE A 112 -13.54 -6.47 24.74
CA PHE A 112 -13.60 -5.07 24.36
C PHE A 112 -14.16 -4.14 25.44
N SER A 113 -14.57 -4.67 26.61
CA SER A 113 -15.27 -3.90 27.64
C SER A 113 -14.48 -2.68 28.13
N ASP A 114 -13.18 -2.85 28.36
CA ASP A 114 -12.31 -1.77 28.86
C ASP A 114 -11.90 -0.75 27.78
N ARG A 115 -12.19 -1.07 26.51
CA ARG A 115 -11.78 -0.28 25.33
C ARG A 115 -12.97 0.19 24.49
N LYS A 116 -14.20 0.10 25.03
CA LYS A 116 -15.43 0.48 24.30
C LYS A 116 -15.36 1.87 23.66
N SER A 117 -14.81 2.85 24.38
CA SER A 117 -14.68 4.22 23.87
C SER A 117 -13.83 4.27 22.59
N LEU A 118 -12.72 3.52 22.55
CA LEU A 118 -11.86 3.44 21.37
C LEU A 118 -12.60 2.81 20.19
N PHE A 119 -13.26 1.67 20.38
CA PHE A 119 -13.99 0.99 19.32
C PHE A 119 -15.18 1.81 18.84
N ASN A 120 -15.90 2.51 19.73
CA ASN A 120 -16.98 3.42 19.34
C ASN A 120 -16.47 4.57 18.45
N ILE A 121 -15.35 5.18 18.81
CA ILE A 121 -14.73 6.22 17.98
C ILE A 121 -14.30 5.64 16.62
N MET A 122 -13.61 4.52 16.61
CA MET A 122 -13.15 3.90 15.37
C MET A 122 -14.32 3.40 14.50
N GLY A 123 -15.46 3.01 15.10
CA GLY A 123 -16.70 2.68 14.40
C GLY A 123 -17.26 3.83 13.55
N LEU A 124 -16.90 5.10 13.84
CA LEU A 124 -17.25 6.24 12.99
C LEU A 124 -16.70 6.07 11.56
N MET A 125 -15.57 5.39 11.39
CA MET A 125 -15.03 5.11 10.05
C MET A 125 -16.02 4.27 9.22
N LEU A 126 -16.67 3.30 9.86
CA LEU A 126 -17.66 2.46 9.20
C LEU A 126 -18.95 3.26 8.87
N ILE A 127 -19.39 4.14 9.76
CA ILE A 127 -20.52 5.03 9.50
C ILE A 127 -20.21 5.97 8.34
N LEU A 128 -19.03 6.57 8.32
CA LEU A 128 -18.58 7.44 7.25
C LEU A 128 -18.34 6.70 5.92
N ASN A 129 -18.16 5.39 5.95
CA ASN A 129 -18.06 4.57 4.74
C ASN A 129 -19.33 4.54 3.89
N ILE A 130 -20.48 4.89 4.45
CA ILE A 130 -21.73 5.11 3.68
C ILE A 130 -21.48 6.09 2.53
N PHE A 131 -20.70 7.14 2.79
CA PHE A 131 -20.37 8.19 1.82
C PHE A 131 -19.05 7.95 1.08
N ASN A 132 -18.51 6.75 1.16
CA ASN A 132 -17.32 6.36 0.42
C ASN A 132 -17.67 6.10 -1.05
N ILE A 133 -17.79 7.19 -1.80
CA ILE A 133 -18.14 7.22 -3.22
C ILE A 133 -16.99 7.72 -4.11
N ASP A 134 -15.75 7.50 -3.67
CA ASP A 134 -14.56 7.86 -4.47
C ASP A 134 -14.55 7.16 -5.83
N TRP A 135 -15.10 5.93 -5.90
CA TRP A 135 -15.29 5.20 -7.15
C TRP A 135 -16.14 5.97 -8.18
N PHE A 136 -17.10 6.78 -7.71
CA PHE A 136 -17.91 7.63 -8.61
C PHE A 136 -17.06 8.74 -9.23
N TYR A 137 -16.30 9.47 -8.41
CA TYR A 137 -15.41 10.55 -8.89
C TYR A 137 -14.28 10.04 -9.78
N GLN A 138 -13.76 8.84 -9.49
CA GLN A 138 -12.78 8.19 -10.36
C GLN A 138 -13.40 7.79 -11.70
N GLY A 139 -14.64 7.27 -11.69
CA GLY A 139 -15.37 6.90 -12.90
C GLY A 139 -15.71 8.06 -13.83
N ILE A 140 -15.87 9.27 -13.30
CA ILE A 140 -16.05 10.51 -14.08
C ILE A 140 -14.75 11.31 -14.26
N GLU A 141 -13.59 10.70 -13.93
CA GLU A 141 -12.26 11.28 -14.07
C GLU A 141 -12.02 12.59 -13.29
N GLU A 142 -12.67 12.78 -12.12
CA GLU A 142 -12.49 13.94 -11.25
C GLU A 142 -11.31 13.79 -10.28
N TYR A 143 -10.15 13.34 -10.77
CA TYR A 143 -8.95 13.10 -9.95
C TYR A 143 -8.41 14.35 -9.27
N GLY A 144 -8.58 15.53 -9.89
CA GLY A 144 -8.18 16.80 -9.28
C GLY A 144 -8.96 17.10 -7.99
N TYR A 145 -10.27 16.83 -7.99
CA TYR A 145 -11.12 16.99 -6.80
C TYR A 145 -10.70 16.02 -5.69
N ILE A 146 -10.50 14.73 -6.04
CA ILE A 146 -10.07 13.70 -5.08
C ILE A 146 -8.74 14.09 -4.43
N ALA A 147 -7.77 14.50 -5.25
CA ALA A 147 -6.43 14.85 -4.79
C ALA A 147 -6.45 16.06 -3.85
N THR A 148 -7.04 17.18 -4.28
CA THR A 148 -7.06 18.43 -3.52
C THR A 148 -7.74 18.25 -2.17
N ARG A 149 -8.93 17.67 -2.17
CA ARG A 149 -9.71 17.39 -0.95
C ARG A 149 -8.92 16.51 0.04
N SER A 150 -8.37 15.40 -0.47
CA SER A 150 -7.66 14.44 0.36
C SER A 150 -6.40 15.04 1.00
N ILE A 151 -5.66 15.84 0.25
CA ILE A 151 -4.47 16.55 0.75
C ILE A 151 -4.87 17.55 1.84
N ILE A 152 -5.91 18.34 1.62
CA ILE A 152 -6.38 19.33 2.61
C ILE A 152 -6.78 18.64 3.92
N VAL A 153 -7.63 17.60 3.85
CA VAL A 153 -8.09 16.89 5.06
C VAL A 153 -6.91 16.26 5.81
N LYS A 154 -5.95 15.68 5.10
CA LYS A 154 -4.75 15.10 5.73
C LYS A 154 -3.87 16.14 6.40
N ILE A 155 -3.64 17.29 5.75
CA ILE A 155 -2.87 18.39 6.35
C ILE A 155 -3.57 18.91 7.62
N LEU A 156 -4.88 19.16 7.54
CA LEU A 156 -5.65 19.59 8.71
C LEU A 156 -5.62 18.56 9.84
N SER A 157 -5.73 17.27 9.50
CA SER A 157 -5.61 16.19 10.48
C SER A 157 -4.22 16.13 11.11
N PHE A 158 -3.16 16.37 10.35
CA PHE A 158 -1.80 16.43 10.89
C PHE A 158 -1.62 17.63 11.84
N VAL A 159 -2.11 18.79 11.47
CA VAL A 159 -2.11 19.96 12.36
C VAL A 159 -2.90 19.67 13.64
N ALA A 160 -4.06 19.05 13.53
CA ALA A 160 -4.86 18.63 14.70
C ALA A 160 -4.10 17.62 15.58
N MET A 161 -3.36 16.67 15.00
CA MET A 161 -2.50 15.76 15.76
C MET A 161 -1.42 16.52 16.55
N LEU A 162 -0.77 17.51 15.93
CA LEU A 162 0.25 18.31 16.59
C LEU A 162 -0.32 19.19 17.72
N LEU A 163 -1.57 19.63 17.61
CA LEU A 163 -2.22 20.51 18.60
C LEU A 163 -2.80 19.71 19.79
N PHE A 164 -3.45 18.58 19.52
CA PHE A 164 -4.29 17.88 20.49
C PHE A 164 -3.73 16.57 21.02
N VAL A 165 -2.73 15.98 20.40
CA VAL A 165 -2.11 14.73 20.86
C VAL A 165 -0.75 15.06 21.48
N LYS A 166 -0.66 15.13 22.82
CA LYS A 166 0.53 15.57 23.56
C LYS A 166 1.08 14.47 24.46
N ASP A 167 0.21 13.62 24.99
CA ASP A 167 0.55 12.61 25.99
C ASP A 167 0.19 11.20 25.51
N SER A 168 0.77 10.20 26.17
CA SER A 168 0.50 8.79 25.87
C SER A 168 -0.94 8.37 26.11
N GLY A 169 -1.68 9.12 26.94
CA GLY A 169 -3.12 8.94 27.19
C GLY A 169 -4.04 9.41 26.06
N ASP A 170 -3.54 10.25 25.13
CA ASP A 170 -4.34 10.88 24.10
C ASP A 170 -4.66 9.96 22.90
N TYR A 171 -4.56 8.63 23.09
CA TYR A 171 -4.84 7.66 22.03
C TYR A 171 -6.28 7.72 21.50
N LEU A 172 -7.26 8.13 22.30
CA LEU A 172 -8.64 8.36 21.85
C LEU A 172 -8.77 9.57 20.95
N VAL A 173 -8.06 10.66 21.28
CA VAL A 173 -8.00 11.86 20.44
C VAL A 173 -7.33 11.54 19.11
N TYR A 174 -6.22 10.79 19.16
CA TYR A 174 -5.56 10.31 17.96
C TYR A 174 -6.48 9.41 17.10
N ALA A 175 -7.20 8.48 17.72
CA ALA A 175 -8.16 7.62 17.03
C ALA A 175 -9.23 8.44 16.31
N PHE A 176 -9.78 9.47 16.95
CA PHE A 176 -10.76 10.36 16.33
C PHE A 176 -10.15 11.13 15.14
N ILE A 177 -8.98 11.73 15.31
CA ILE A 177 -8.29 12.43 14.23
C ILE A 177 -7.96 11.48 13.06
N LEU A 178 -7.57 10.23 13.36
CA LEU A 178 -7.33 9.21 12.35
C LEU A 178 -8.62 8.87 11.56
N CYS A 179 -9.77 8.78 12.24
CA CYS A 179 -11.06 8.62 11.57
C CYS A 179 -11.35 9.78 10.61
N VAL A 180 -11.11 11.01 11.03
CA VAL A 180 -11.29 12.20 10.17
C VAL A 180 -10.30 12.19 9.01
N ALA A 181 -9.03 11.84 9.24
CA ALA A 181 -7.99 11.80 8.22
C ALA A 181 -8.27 10.76 7.12
N THR A 182 -8.89 9.62 7.48
CA THR A 182 -9.17 8.50 6.58
C THR A 182 -10.55 8.57 5.95
N ALA A 183 -11.56 8.78 6.76
CA ALA A 183 -12.98 8.71 6.36
C ALA A 183 -13.69 10.07 6.28
N GLY A 184 -13.12 11.14 6.84
CA GLY A 184 -13.73 12.48 6.80
C GLY A 184 -13.89 13.05 5.39
N ASN A 185 -13.03 12.63 4.47
CA ASN A 185 -13.16 12.93 3.05
C ASN A 185 -14.53 12.51 2.47
N ASN A 186 -15.13 11.45 3.00
CA ASN A 186 -16.36 10.88 2.49
C ASN A 186 -17.54 11.86 2.64
N LEU A 187 -17.56 12.68 3.71
CA LEU A 187 -18.59 13.72 3.88
C LEU A 187 -18.51 14.78 2.79
N LEU A 188 -17.31 15.18 2.40
CA LEU A 188 -17.10 16.15 1.32
C LEU A 188 -17.56 15.59 -0.03
N ASN A 189 -17.44 14.26 -0.23
CA ASN A 189 -18.00 13.59 -1.39
C ASN A 189 -19.50 13.80 -1.51
N ALA A 190 -20.24 13.57 -0.42
CA ALA A 190 -21.69 13.73 -0.41
C ALA A 190 -22.12 15.17 -0.70
N ALA A 191 -21.39 16.15 -0.15
CA ALA A 191 -21.69 17.56 -0.36
C ALA A 191 -21.57 17.99 -1.84
N ASN A 192 -20.54 17.50 -2.54
CA ASN A 192 -20.28 17.86 -3.94
C ASN A 192 -21.11 17.04 -4.96
N LEU A 193 -21.75 15.96 -4.52
CA LEU A 193 -22.43 14.98 -5.38
C LEU A 193 -23.56 15.58 -6.19
N LYS A 194 -24.34 16.53 -5.60
CA LYS A 194 -25.50 17.17 -6.24
C LYS A 194 -25.18 17.84 -7.58
N ARG A 195 -23.92 18.21 -7.82
CA ARG A 195 -23.48 18.82 -9.09
C ARG A 195 -23.51 17.84 -10.25
N TYR A 196 -23.30 16.55 -9.99
CA TYR A 196 -23.07 15.53 -11.01
C TYR A 196 -24.24 14.59 -11.25
N ILE A 197 -25.09 14.38 -10.26
CA ILE A 197 -26.21 13.43 -10.32
C ILE A 197 -27.55 14.12 -10.03
N GLY A 198 -28.62 13.50 -10.55
CA GLY A 198 -30.02 13.87 -10.29
C GLY A 198 -30.65 13.08 -9.15
N LYS A 199 -31.95 13.21 -8.99
CA LYS A 199 -32.74 12.44 -8.03
C LYS A 199 -32.77 10.94 -8.38
N PRO A 200 -32.94 10.03 -7.37
CA PRO A 200 -33.06 8.60 -7.62
C PRO A 200 -34.24 8.26 -8.55
N SER A 201 -34.03 7.33 -9.46
CA SER A 201 -35.10 6.79 -10.29
C SER A 201 -35.92 5.79 -9.48
N ARG A 202 -37.25 5.73 -9.74
CA ARG A 202 -38.14 4.72 -9.13
C ARG A 202 -37.87 3.29 -9.62
N LYS A 203 -37.28 3.11 -10.81
CA LYS A 203 -36.97 1.79 -11.40
C LYS A 203 -35.48 1.51 -11.29
N MET A 204 -35.06 0.96 -10.15
CA MET A 204 -33.68 0.47 -9.92
C MET A 204 -33.59 -1.02 -10.19
N CYS A 205 -32.51 -1.47 -10.80
CA CYS A 205 -32.23 -2.89 -11.06
C CYS A 205 -30.93 -3.27 -10.34
N LEU A 206 -31.03 -3.62 -9.06
CA LEU A 206 -29.87 -3.96 -8.23
C LEU A 206 -29.23 -5.30 -8.61
N GLU A 207 -30.02 -6.26 -9.06
CA GLU A 207 -29.60 -7.64 -9.38
C GLU A 207 -28.44 -7.70 -10.36
N ARG A 208 -28.43 -6.82 -11.36
CA ARG A 208 -27.37 -6.79 -12.39
C ARG A 208 -25.97 -6.50 -11.81
N HIS A 209 -25.90 -5.84 -10.65
CA HIS A 209 -24.67 -5.46 -10.00
C HIS A 209 -24.21 -6.47 -8.94
N MET A 210 -25.12 -7.30 -8.41
CA MET A 210 -24.83 -8.19 -7.28
C MET A 210 -23.72 -9.19 -7.60
N ARG A 211 -23.84 -9.92 -8.73
CA ARG A 211 -22.86 -10.95 -9.11
C ARG A 211 -21.44 -10.38 -9.29
N PRO A 212 -21.21 -9.31 -10.07
CA PRO A 212 -19.89 -8.71 -10.19
C PRO A 212 -19.32 -8.19 -8.86
N VAL A 213 -20.16 -7.57 -8.03
CA VAL A 213 -19.77 -7.00 -6.74
C VAL A 213 -19.31 -8.10 -5.79
N PHE A 214 -20.04 -9.22 -5.67
CA PHE A 214 -19.64 -10.34 -4.81
C PHE A 214 -18.39 -11.08 -5.31
N VAL A 215 -18.20 -11.20 -6.63
CA VAL A 215 -16.97 -11.80 -7.19
C VAL A 215 -15.74 -10.95 -6.82
N LEU A 216 -15.86 -9.63 -6.94
CA LEU A 216 -14.76 -8.72 -6.57
C LEU A 216 -14.55 -8.66 -5.05
N LEU A 217 -15.63 -8.74 -4.24
CA LEU A 217 -15.51 -8.88 -2.80
C LEU A 217 -14.71 -10.13 -2.42
N ALA A 218 -15.08 -11.29 -2.97
CA ALA A 218 -14.37 -12.54 -2.69
C ALA A 218 -12.88 -12.46 -3.04
N SER A 219 -12.55 -11.84 -4.16
CA SER A 219 -11.16 -11.61 -4.57
C SER A 219 -10.42 -10.69 -3.59
N THR A 220 -11.07 -9.62 -3.12
CA THR A 220 -10.47 -8.68 -2.18
C THR A 220 -10.30 -9.31 -0.79
N ILE A 221 -11.30 -10.07 -0.32
CA ILE A 221 -11.20 -10.81 0.94
C ILE A 221 -10.01 -11.77 0.91
N ALA A 222 -9.84 -12.52 -0.19
CA ALA A 222 -8.74 -13.46 -0.32
C ALA A 222 -7.36 -12.81 -0.21
N THR A 223 -7.23 -11.53 -0.57
CA THR A 223 -5.95 -10.80 -0.50
C THR A 223 -5.76 -10.02 0.80
N GLU A 224 -6.81 -9.45 1.36
CA GLU A 224 -6.69 -8.53 2.51
C GLU A 224 -6.79 -9.22 3.87
N VAL A 225 -7.58 -10.32 3.97
CA VAL A 225 -7.85 -10.96 5.26
C VAL A 225 -6.56 -11.47 5.91
N TYR A 226 -5.70 -12.15 5.15
CA TYR A 226 -4.48 -12.71 5.74
C TYR A 226 -3.47 -11.62 6.16
N THR A 227 -3.42 -10.48 5.45
CA THR A 227 -2.51 -9.39 5.79
C THR A 227 -2.85 -8.69 7.10
N MET A 228 -4.09 -8.84 7.57
CA MET A 228 -4.59 -8.24 8.81
C MET A 228 -4.59 -9.22 9.99
N LEU A 229 -4.52 -10.54 9.71
CA LEU A 229 -4.59 -11.59 10.72
C LEU A 229 -3.44 -11.52 11.74
N ASP A 230 -2.24 -11.17 11.26
CA ASP A 230 -1.05 -11.00 12.09
C ASP A 230 -1.31 -10.08 13.29
N THR A 231 -2.00 -8.95 13.06
CA THR A 231 -2.31 -7.95 14.08
C THR A 231 -3.28 -8.47 15.13
N LEU A 232 -4.30 -9.24 14.71
CA LEU A 232 -5.27 -9.83 15.63
C LEU A 232 -4.63 -10.90 16.52
N MET A 233 -3.82 -11.76 15.92
CA MET A 233 -3.13 -12.82 16.66
C MET A 233 -2.06 -12.25 17.60
N LEU A 234 -1.33 -11.22 17.19
CA LEU A 234 -0.37 -10.55 18.07
C LEU A 234 -1.02 -9.93 19.29
N GLU A 235 -2.15 -9.26 19.11
CA GLU A 235 -2.86 -8.68 20.25
C GLU A 235 -3.36 -9.77 21.19
N TYR A 236 -3.96 -10.84 20.67
CA TYR A 236 -4.49 -11.95 21.44
C TYR A 236 -3.43 -12.64 22.31
N TYR A 237 -2.22 -12.91 21.76
CA TYR A 237 -1.15 -13.62 22.46
C TYR A 237 -0.26 -12.72 23.31
N HIS A 238 0.00 -11.49 22.89
CA HIS A 238 1.08 -10.64 23.46
C HIS A 238 0.67 -9.19 23.72
N GLY A 239 -0.58 -8.84 23.44
CA GLY A 239 -1.15 -7.52 23.69
C GLY A 239 -0.67 -6.43 22.74
N GLU A 240 -1.13 -5.23 23.02
CA GLU A 240 -1.05 -4.06 22.13
C GLU A 240 0.37 -3.58 21.81
N THR A 241 1.28 -3.71 22.77
CA THR A 241 2.68 -3.25 22.60
C THR A 241 3.37 -3.98 21.45
N CYS A 242 3.18 -5.30 21.33
CA CYS A 242 3.73 -6.08 20.22
C CYS A 242 3.07 -5.70 18.88
N VAL A 243 1.78 -5.38 18.89
CA VAL A 243 1.09 -4.82 17.71
C VAL A 243 1.71 -3.49 17.30
N GLY A 244 2.06 -2.61 18.25
CA GLY A 244 2.73 -1.34 17.97
C GLY A 244 4.08 -1.53 17.30
N TYR A 245 4.90 -2.45 17.78
CA TYR A 245 6.20 -2.79 17.19
C TYR A 245 6.06 -3.32 15.76
N TYR A 246 5.14 -4.25 15.56
CA TYR A 246 4.89 -4.86 14.25
C TYR A 246 4.34 -3.87 13.24
N SER A 247 3.28 -3.14 13.59
CA SER A 247 2.57 -2.25 12.67
C SER A 247 3.44 -1.10 12.16
N ASN A 248 4.33 -0.54 12.99
CA ASN A 248 5.26 0.50 12.56
C ASN A 248 6.34 -0.04 11.61
N SER A 249 6.85 -1.26 11.87
CA SER A 249 7.79 -1.92 10.96
C SER A 249 7.14 -2.21 9.60
N VAL A 250 5.91 -2.71 9.58
CA VAL A 250 5.13 -2.96 8.36
C VAL A 250 4.92 -1.68 7.55
N LYS A 251 4.68 -0.53 8.21
CA LYS A 251 4.48 0.76 7.52
C LYS A 251 5.73 1.19 6.74
N ILE A 252 6.94 1.04 7.32
CA ILE A 252 8.21 1.36 6.61
C ILE A 252 8.34 0.47 5.37
N VAL A 253 8.18 -0.83 5.54
CA VAL A 253 8.31 -1.81 4.45
C VAL A 253 7.29 -1.53 3.35
N ARG A 254 6.00 -1.35 3.72
CA ARG A 254 4.91 -1.08 2.78
C ARG A 254 5.14 0.20 1.98
N MET A 255 5.59 1.26 2.64
CA MET A 255 5.92 2.51 1.97
C MET A 255 7.06 2.32 0.96
N THR A 256 8.13 1.64 1.37
CA THR A 256 9.31 1.44 0.51
C THR A 256 8.98 0.62 -0.73
N TYR A 257 8.31 -0.53 -0.58
CA TYR A 257 7.97 -1.33 -1.77
C TYR A 257 6.95 -0.62 -2.66
N THR A 258 6.03 0.18 -2.11
CA THR A 258 5.07 0.97 -2.91
C THR A 258 5.79 1.96 -3.82
N MET A 259 6.87 2.58 -3.34
CA MET A 259 7.70 3.47 -4.18
C MET A 259 8.40 2.69 -5.30
N VAL A 260 8.94 1.51 -4.99
CA VAL A 260 9.61 0.66 -6.00
C VAL A 260 8.62 0.23 -7.10
N ILE A 261 7.46 -0.30 -6.71
CA ILE A 261 6.48 -0.78 -7.69
C ILE A 261 5.86 0.34 -8.51
N ALA A 262 5.72 1.56 -7.98
CA ALA A 262 5.15 2.70 -8.70
C ALA A 262 5.94 3.01 -9.99
N LEU A 263 7.26 2.85 -9.97
CA LEU A 263 8.11 3.06 -11.14
C LEU A 263 7.94 1.98 -12.21
N VAL A 264 7.60 0.77 -11.80
CA VAL A 264 7.43 -0.38 -12.71
C VAL A 264 6.00 -0.47 -13.24
N ALA A 265 5.02 -0.01 -12.46
CA ALA A 265 3.60 0.01 -12.85
C ALA A 265 3.34 0.80 -14.14
N VAL A 266 4.20 1.79 -14.46
CA VAL A 266 4.09 2.60 -15.70
C VAL A 266 4.21 1.75 -16.97
N PHE A 267 4.86 0.59 -16.90
CA PHE A 267 5.01 -0.30 -18.06
C PHE A 267 3.75 -1.12 -18.36
N TYR A 268 2.88 -1.35 -17.37
CA TYR A 268 1.73 -2.24 -17.48
C TYR A 268 0.80 -1.96 -18.67
N PRO A 269 0.36 -0.71 -18.94
CA PRO A 269 -0.56 -0.44 -20.05
C PRO A 269 0.03 -0.82 -21.42
N ARG A 270 1.33 -0.56 -21.63
CA ARG A 270 2.03 -0.90 -22.88
C ARG A 270 2.22 -2.41 -23.00
N ILE A 271 2.59 -3.09 -21.92
CA ILE A 271 2.74 -4.55 -21.88
C ILE A 271 1.41 -5.23 -22.23
N SER A 272 0.31 -4.79 -21.60
CA SER A 272 -1.03 -5.31 -21.87
C SER A 272 -1.46 -5.08 -23.33
N MET A 273 -1.12 -3.92 -23.91
CA MET A 273 -1.38 -3.60 -25.31
C MET A 273 -0.60 -4.55 -26.26
N TYR A 274 0.72 -4.69 -26.06
CA TYR A 274 1.57 -5.55 -26.90
C TYR A 274 1.16 -7.03 -26.78
N TYR A 275 0.80 -7.46 -25.57
CA TYR A 275 0.30 -8.82 -25.38
C TYR A 275 -0.97 -9.08 -26.19
N LYS A 276 -1.95 -8.13 -26.15
CA LYS A 276 -3.19 -8.22 -26.94
C LYS A 276 -2.93 -8.22 -28.46
N GLN A 277 -1.89 -7.49 -28.89
CA GLN A 277 -1.46 -7.43 -30.31
C GLN A 277 -0.60 -8.63 -30.72
N LYS A 278 -0.28 -9.56 -29.79
CA LYS A 278 0.61 -10.71 -29.98
C LYS A 278 2.05 -10.33 -30.34
N GLU A 279 2.47 -9.10 -30.02
CA GLU A 279 3.85 -8.60 -30.21
C GLU A 279 4.73 -9.03 -29.03
N TYR A 280 4.98 -10.33 -28.91
CA TYR A 280 5.65 -10.94 -27.74
C TYR A 280 7.09 -10.47 -27.56
N GLU A 281 7.82 -10.14 -28.61
CA GLU A 281 9.20 -9.63 -28.53
C GLU A 281 9.24 -8.28 -27.82
N LYS A 282 8.39 -7.33 -28.22
CA LYS A 282 8.29 -6.01 -27.56
C LYS A 282 7.80 -6.14 -26.12
N CYS A 283 6.90 -7.09 -25.88
CA CYS A 283 6.42 -7.40 -24.54
C CYS A 283 7.56 -7.88 -23.64
N ASN A 284 8.37 -8.86 -24.10
CA ASN A 284 9.51 -9.41 -23.38
C ASN A 284 10.60 -8.35 -23.12
N GLU A 285 10.83 -7.45 -24.07
CA GLU A 285 11.76 -6.35 -23.90
C GLU A 285 11.34 -5.40 -22.78
N LEU A 286 10.04 -5.00 -22.74
CA LEU A 286 9.51 -4.14 -21.69
C LEU A 286 9.48 -4.84 -20.33
N LEU A 287 9.13 -6.12 -20.29
CA LEU A 287 9.16 -6.93 -19.06
C LEU A 287 10.59 -7.03 -18.52
N SER A 288 11.56 -7.31 -19.40
CA SER A 288 12.99 -7.36 -19.01
C SER A 288 13.48 -6.02 -18.46
N LYS A 289 13.09 -4.89 -19.08
CA LYS A 289 13.40 -3.54 -18.58
C LYS A 289 12.74 -3.26 -17.23
N GLY A 290 11.46 -3.60 -17.10
CA GLY A 290 10.70 -3.42 -15.85
C GLY A 290 11.32 -4.20 -14.69
N LEU A 291 11.68 -5.48 -14.92
CA LEU A 291 12.29 -6.32 -13.90
C LEU A 291 13.71 -5.83 -13.54
N LYS A 292 14.49 -5.35 -14.51
CA LYS A 292 15.79 -4.72 -14.24
C LYS A 292 15.64 -3.49 -13.34
N ILE A 293 14.72 -2.58 -13.63
CA ILE A 293 14.47 -1.39 -12.79
C ILE A 293 14.02 -1.79 -11.39
N LEU A 294 13.13 -2.80 -11.28
CA LEU A 294 12.65 -3.30 -10.00
C LEU A 294 13.82 -3.82 -9.15
N LEU A 295 14.66 -4.70 -9.69
CA LEU A 295 15.80 -5.25 -8.96
C LEU A 295 16.83 -4.20 -8.58
N LEU A 296 17.08 -3.23 -9.47
CA LEU A 296 17.99 -2.10 -9.23
C LEU A 296 17.61 -1.30 -7.99
N LEU A 297 16.32 -1.22 -7.67
CA LEU A 297 15.82 -0.44 -6.54
C LEU A 297 15.48 -1.30 -5.34
N ALA A 298 14.84 -2.45 -5.54
CA ALA A 298 14.39 -3.30 -4.43
C ALA A 298 15.56 -3.90 -3.65
N LEU A 299 16.63 -4.36 -4.31
CA LEU A 299 17.78 -4.96 -3.64
C LEU A 299 18.47 -4.01 -2.67
N PRO A 300 18.93 -2.79 -3.10
CA PRO A 300 19.58 -1.87 -2.18
C PRO A 300 18.63 -1.35 -1.09
N CYS A 301 17.33 -1.15 -1.38
CA CYS A 301 16.35 -0.79 -0.35
C CYS A 301 16.19 -1.87 0.72
N THR A 302 16.11 -3.14 0.30
CA THR A 302 16.03 -4.28 1.23
C THR A 302 17.22 -4.33 2.17
N VAL A 303 18.43 -4.34 1.61
CA VAL A 303 19.67 -4.45 2.38
C VAL A 303 19.91 -3.16 3.19
N GLY A 304 19.66 -2.00 2.60
CA GLY A 304 19.82 -0.71 3.26
C GLY A 304 18.96 -0.59 4.51
N ILE A 305 17.66 -0.92 4.43
CA ILE A 305 16.75 -0.87 5.58
C ILE A 305 17.13 -1.92 6.63
N ALA A 306 17.53 -3.14 6.22
CA ALA A 306 17.97 -4.17 7.16
C ALA A 306 19.17 -3.72 8.00
N LEU A 307 20.19 -3.13 7.35
CA LEU A 307 21.42 -2.70 8.01
C LEU A 307 21.23 -1.43 8.84
N THR A 308 20.40 -0.50 8.36
CA THR A 308 20.16 0.78 9.05
C THR A 308 18.98 0.75 10.03
N ALA A 309 18.36 -0.40 10.26
CA ALA A 309 17.18 -0.54 11.14
C ALA A 309 17.44 -0.01 12.58
N GLU A 310 18.62 -0.25 13.13
CA GLU A 310 19.01 0.23 14.49
C GLU A 310 19.00 1.74 14.61
N TYR A 311 19.18 2.48 13.52
CA TYR A 311 19.15 3.93 13.46
C TYR A 311 17.80 4.46 13.02
N ILE A 312 17.18 3.83 12.01
CA ILE A 312 15.90 4.26 11.45
C ILE A 312 14.79 4.18 12.51
N VAL A 313 14.73 3.08 13.27
CA VAL A 313 13.69 2.88 14.28
C VAL A 313 13.70 3.96 15.37
N PRO A 314 14.80 4.20 16.10
CA PRO A 314 14.80 5.24 17.12
C PRO A 314 14.73 6.65 16.51
N LEU A 315 15.25 6.87 15.30
CA LEU A 315 15.13 8.15 14.60
C LEU A 315 13.67 8.47 14.26
N LEU A 316 12.92 7.53 13.74
CA LEU A 316 11.53 7.76 13.35
C LEU A 316 10.57 7.63 14.53
N PHE A 317 10.69 6.59 15.35
CA PHE A 317 9.68 6.22 16.33
C PHE A 317 10.08 6.48 17.78
N GLY A 318 11.34 6.79 18.04
CA GLY A 318 11.89 6.96 19.38
C GLY A 318 12.45 5.66 19.98
N LYS A 319 13.19 5.78 21.09
CA LYS A 319 13.90 4.66 21.75
C LYS A 319 12.97 3.57 22.27
N ALA A 320 11.71 3.90 22.61
CA ALA A 320 10.72 2.92 23.08
C ALA A 320 10.40 1.84 22.02
N PHE A 321 10.69 2.10 20.76
CA PHE A 321 10.48 1.16 19.64
C PHE A 321 11.71 0.30 19.30
N LEU A 322 12.79 0.34 20.09
CA LEU A 322 13.98 -0.50 19.82
C LEU A 322 13.66 -1.99 19.60
N PRO A 323 12.69 -2.63 20.29
CA PRO A 323 12.31 -4.00 19.99
C PRO A 323 11.77 -4.22 18.56
N SER A 324 11.38 -3.16 17.82
CA SER A 324 10.98 -3.25 16.42
C SER A 324 12.15 -3.42 15.46
N VAL A 325 13.39 -3.23 15.89
CA VAL A 325 14.58 -3.32 15.02
C VAL A 325 14.70 -4.70 14.41
N SER A 326 14.59 -5.77 15.22
CA SER A 326 14.62 -7.15 14.74
C SER A 326 13.46 -7.44 13.78
N THR A 327 12.28 -6.96 14.12
CA THR A 327 11.08 -7.10 13.28
C THR A 327 11.27 -6.40 11.93
N LEU A 328 11.79 -5.17 11.92
CA LEU A 328 12.05 -4.43 10.69
C LEU A 328 13.12 -5.11 9.83
N ARG A 329 14.17 -5.67 10.44
CA ARG A 329 15.20 -6.45 9.73
C ARG A 329 14.59 -7.67 9.01
N ILE A 330 13.74 -8.43 9.68
CA ILE A 330 13.06 -9.59 9.09
C ILE A 330 12.12 -9.12 7.96
N LEU A 331 11.29 -8.13 8.23
CA LEU A 331 10.32 -7.65 7.26
C LEU A 331 10.94 -6.92 6.06
N SER A 332 12.18 -6.42 6.17
CA SER A 332 12.84 -5.72 5.06
C SER A 332 12.95 -6.57 3.79
N ILE A 333 13.11 -7.88 3.94
CA ILE A 333 13.17 -8.83 2.81
C ILE A 333 11.89 -8.82 1.97
N LEU A 334 10.76 -8.45 2.59
CA LEU A 334 9.49 -8.32 1.90
C LEU A 334 9.50 -7.21 0.85
N ILE A 335 10.38 -6.21 0.95
CA ILE A 335 10.51 -5.15 -0.08
C ILE A 335 10.84 -5.79 -1.43
N LEU A 336 11.80 -6.72 -1.45
CA LEU A 336 12.17 -7.44 -2.66
C LEU A 336 11.07 -8.43 -3.08
N ILE A 337 10.60 -9.25 -2.13
CA ILE A 337 9.63 -10.32 -2.40
C ILE A 337 8.31 -9.74 -2.90
N PHE A 338 7.73 -8.73 -2.22
CA PHE A 338 6.50 -8.05 -2.67
C PHE A 338 6.67 -7.39 -4.04
N SER A 339 7.84 -6.79 -4.28
CA SER A 339 8.10 -6.17 -5.58
C SER A 339 8.10 -7.20 -6.71
N ILE A 340 8.72 -8.36 -6.49
CA ILE A 340 8.74 -9.48 -7.45
C ILE A 340 7.33 -10.07 -7.59
N ALA A 341 6.61 -10.32 -6.49
CA ALA A 341 5.25 -10.82 -6.51
C ALA A 341 4.30 -9.89 -7.29
N TYR A 342 4.39 -8.57 -7.04
CA TYR A 342 3.64 -7.57 -7.79
C TYR A 342 3.95 -7.63 -9.28
N PHE A 343 5.23 -7.68 -9.65
CA PHE A 343 5.65 -7.76 -11.04
C PHE A 343 5.08 -9.00 -11.73
N LEU A 344 5.23 -10.17 -11.13
CA LEU A 344 4.74 -11.43 -11.68
C LEU A 344 3.22 -11.50 -11.73
N GLY A 345 2.54 -11.11 -10.65
CA GLY A 345 1.08 -11.14 -10.55
C GLY A 345 0.44 -10.04 -11.39
N HIS A 346 0.63 -8.78 -10.99
CA HIS A 346 -0.11 -7.66 -11.56
C HIS A 346 0.39 -7.20 -12.94
N ILE A 347 1.65 -7.47 -13.30
CA ILE A 347 2.16 -7.05 -14.62
C ILE A 347 2.16 -8.24 -15.60
N VAL A 348 2.77 -9.37 -15.21
CA VAL A 348 2.93 -10.51 -16.11
C VAL A 348 1.61 -11.29 -16.27
N LEU A 349 1.10 -11.86 -15.17
CA LEU A 349 -0.06 -12.77 -15.25
C LEU A 349 -1.37 -12.05 -15.56
N THR A 350 -1.57 -10.82 -15.06
CA THR A 350 -2.78 -10.04 -15.41
C THR A 350 -2.79 -9.64 -16.88
N ALA A 351 -1.63 -9.25 -17.47
CA ALA A 351 -1.55 -8.99 -18.90
C ALA A 351 -1.83 -10.24 -19.75
N ALA A 352 -1.52 -11.42 -19.21
CA ALA A 352 -1.82 -12.72 -19.85
C ALA A 352 -3.26 -13.22 -19.62
N GLY A 353 -4.09 -12.51 -18.84
CA GLY A 353 -5.45 -12.95 -18.51
C GLY A 353 -5.51 -14.15 -17.54
N LEU A 354 -4.47 -14.34 -16.74
CA LEU A 354 -4.30 -15.49 -15.82
C LEU A 354 -4.58 -15.13 -14.35
N GLU A 355 -5.53 -14.23 -14.09
CA GLU A 355 -5.84 -13.73 -12.74
C GLU A 355 -6.23 -14.83 -11.76
N ARG A 356 -6.84 -15.93 -12.24
CA ARG A 356 -7.16 -17.09 -11.39
C ARG A 356 -5.93 -17.71 -10.73
N LYS A 357 -4.78 -17.67 -11.40
CA LYS A 357 -3.52 -18.21 -10.86
C LYS A 357 -2.96 -17.32 -9.75
N ILE A 358 -3.21 -16.02 -9.82
CA ILE A 358 -2.88 -15.07 -8.75
C ILE A 358 -3.72 -15.42 -7.51
N LEU A 359 -5.02 -15.65 -7.69
CA LEU A 359 -5.91 -16.04 -6.59
C LEU A 359 -5.43 -17.33 -5.90
N TYR A 360 -5.07 -18.37 -6.65
CA TYR A 360 -4.55 -19.61 -6.06
C TYR A 360 -3.26 -19.40 -5.28
N ALA A 361 -2.32 -18.59 -5.80
CA ALA A 361 -1.10 -18.24 -5.10
C ALA A 361 -1.40 -17.51 -3.78
N THR A 362 -2.31 -16.54 -3.82
CA THR A 362 -2.71 -15.74 -2.64
C THR A 362 -3.39 -16.62 -1.58
N VAL A 363 -4.29 -17.53 -1.98
CA VAL A 363 -4.94 -18.46 -1.03
C VAL A 363 -3.93 -19.39 -0.38
N ALA A 364 -2.97 -19.93 -1.15
CA ALA A 364 -1.89 -20.75 -0.61
C ALA A 364 -1.02 -19.95 0.39
N GLY A 365 -0.67 -18.71 0.05
CA GLY A 365 0.04 -17.81 0.97
C GLY A 365 -0.74 -17.55 2.25
N ALA A 366 -2.04 -17.26 2.17
CA ALA A 366 -2.90 -17.05 3.31
C ALA A 366 -2.93 -18.27 4.25
N PHE A 367 -2.99 -19.48 3.69
CA PHE A 367 -2.96 -20.71 4.46
C PHE A 367 -1.62 -20.90 5.19
N ILE A 368 -0.51 -20.68 4.50
CA ILE A 368 0.84 -20.75 5.10
C ILE A 368 1.00 -19.66 6.17
N ASN A 369 0.55 -18.41 5.92
CA ASN A 369 0.58 -17.33 6.90
C ASN A 369 -0.16 -17.72 8.18
N THR A 370 -1.39 -18.23 8.05
CA THR A 370 -2.21 -18.64 9.20
C THR A 370 -1.51 -19.70 10.03
N ILE A 371 -1.02 -20.78 9.42
CA ILE A 371 -0.30 -21.86 10.12
C ILE A 371 0.97 -21.31 10.79
N ALA A 372 1.78 -20.55 10.04
CA ALA A 372 3.01 -20.00 10.57
C ALA A 372 2.77 -19.04 11.75
N ASN A 373 1.72 -18.23 11.71
CA ASN A 373 1.32 -17.35 12.81
C ASN A 373 0.95 -18.16 14.07
N PHE A 374 0.16 -19.21 13.93
CA PHE A 374 -0.20 -20.08 15.08
C PHE A 374 1.03 -20.73 15.72
N LEU A 375 2.03 -21.08 14.94
CA LEU A 375 3.24 -21.75 15.43
C LEU A 375 4.27 -20.75 15.98
N LEU A 376 4.44 -19.61 15.34
CA LEU A 376 5.57 -18.70 15.62
C LEU A 376 5.21 -17.53 16.52
N ILE A 377 4.01 -16.98 16.47
CA ILE A 377 3.63 -15.82 17.30
C ILE A 377 3.71 -16.15 18.80
N PRO A 378 3.22 -17.30 19.31
CA PRO A 378 3.27 -17.59 20.74
C PRO A 378 4.67 -17.53 21.35
N SER A 379 5.70 -17.96 20.60
CA SER A 379 7.09 -18.01 21.08
C SER A 379 7.92 -16.79 20.68
N LEU A 380 7.74 -16.26 19.45
CA LEU A 380 8.60 -15.23 18.87
C LEU A 380 7.95 -13.84 18.83
N LYS A 381 6.71 -13.69 19.34
CA LYS A 381 6.00 -12.41 19.40
C LYS A 381 5.92 -11.74 18.01
N GLN A 382 6.19 -10.42 17.91
CA GLN A 382 6.16 -9.67 16.66
C GLN A 382 7.16 -10.19 15.61
N ASN A 383 8.26 -10.83 16.02
CA ASN A 383 9.19 -11.45 15.09
C ASN A 383 8.60 -12.72 14.47
N GLY A 384 7.77 -13.45 15.21
CA GLY A 384 7.01 -14.60 14.69
C GLY A 384 6.06 -14.20 13.58
N ALA A 385 5.28 -13.13 13.77
CA ALA A 385 4.42 -12.56 12.73
C ALA A 385 5.22 -12.11 11.50
N ALA A 386 6.39 -11.49 11.72
CA ALA A 386 7.27 -11.06 10.63
C ALA A 386 7.78 -12.24 9.80
N ILE A 387 8.22 -13.33 10.45
CA ILE A 387 8.66 -14.56 9.77
C ILE A 387 7.49 -15.21 9.03
N ALA A 388 6.32 -15.29 9.64
CA ALA A 388 5.12 -15.85 9.02
C ALA A 388 4.74 -15.09 7.74
N SER A 389 4.79 -13.74 7.77
CA SER A 389 4.56 -12.90 6.59
C SER A 389 5.60 -13.16 5.50
N VAL A 390 6.89 -13.32 5.85
CA VAL A 390 7.95 -13.65 4.87
C VAL A 390 7.71 -15.02 4.24
N LEU A 391 7.40 -16.06 5.02
CA LEU A 391 7.12 -17.40 4.51
C LEU A 391 5.91 -17.43 3.57
N SER A 392 4.85 -16.70 3.94
CA SER A 392 3.66 -16.54 3.12
C SER A 392 4.01 -15.92 1.76
N GLU A 393 4.68 -14.78 1.75
CA GLU A 393 5.00 -14.06 0.51
C GLU A 393 6.04 -14.79 -0.36
N VAL A 394 6.97 -15.53 0.23
CA VAL A 394 7.83 -16.44 -0.50
C VAL A 394 7.01 -17.52 -1.21
N THR A 395 6.03 -18.11 -0.52
CA THR A 395 5.12 -19.12 -1.10
C THR A 395 4.33 -18.53 -2.27
N VAL A 396 3.73 -17.35 -2.08
CA VAL A 396 3.01 -16.63 -3.16
C VAL A 396 3.93 -16.41 -4.35
N THR A 397 5.13 -15.86 -4.11
CA THR A 397 6.09 -15.54 -5.17
C THR A 397 6.56 -16.77 -5.94
N VAL A 398 6.83 -17.87 -5.25
CA VAL A 398 7.22 -19.15 -5.89
C VAL A 398 6.10 -19.69 -6.78
N ILE A 399 4.87 -19.67 -6.31
CA ILE A 399 3.71 -20.11 -7.10
C ILE A 399 3.50 -19.20 -8.32
N LEU A 400 3.64 -17.87 -8.16
CA LEU A 400 3.55 -16.93 -9.27
C LEU A 400 4.67 -17.14 -10.28
N LEU A 401 5.92 -17.36 -9.84
CA LEU A 401 7.05 -17.71 -10.69
C LEU A 401 6.78 -18.96 -11.51
N TRP A 402 6.27 -20.02 -10.86
CA TRP A 402 5.91 -21.26 -11.56
C TRP A 402 4.88 -21.02 -12.64
N ASN A 403 3.83 -20.29 -12.32
CA ASN A 403 2.74 -20.01 -13.27
C ASN A 403 3.12 -19.02 -14.39
N ALA A 404 4.10 -18.16 -14.16
CA ALA A 404 4.62 -17.24 -15.18
C ALA A 404 5.59 -17.93 -16.16
N ARG A 405 6.13 -19.11 -15.81
CA ARG A 405 6.98 -19.90 -16.72
C ARG A 405 6.20 -20.25 -17.99
N GLY A 406 6.77 -19.95 -19.13
CA GLY A 406 6.15 -20.20 -20.43
C GLY A 406 5.21 -19.09 -20.93
N CYS A 407 4.84 -18.10 -20.09
CA CYS A 407 4.09 -16.95 -20.57
C CYS A 407 4.98 -15.96 -21.33
N TYR A 408 6.26 -15.83 -20.91
CA TYR A 408 7.20 -14.85 -21.41
C TYR A 408 8.64 -15.33 -21.32
N ASN A 409 9.48 -14.86 -22.24
CA ASN A 409 10.91 -15.10 -22.22
C ASN A 409 11.65 -13.86 -21.69
N ILE A 410 11.66 -13.71 -20.35
CA ILE A 410 12.32 -12.58 -19.69
C ILE A 410 13.80 -12.93 -19.54
N SER A 411 14.69 -12.23 -20.23
CA SER A 411 16.13 -12.40 -20.10
C SER A 411 16.73 -11.26 -19.28
N ILE A 412 17.46 -11.63 -18.23
CA ILE A 412 18.30 -10.70 -17.48
C ILE A 412 19.74 -11.11 -17.73
N GLY A 413 20.52 -10.22 -18.33
CA GLY A 413 21.93 -10.48 -18.60
C GLY A 413 22.72 -10.77 -17.31
N LYS A 414 23.57 -11.78 -17.30
CA LYS A 414 24.40 -12.13 -16.13
C LYS A 414 25.19 -10.93 -15.60
N ARG A 415 25.70 -10.09 -16.50
CA ARG A 415 26.44 -8.87 -16.16
C ARG A 415 25.59 -7.89 -15.37
N TYR A 416 24.30 -7.75 -15.73
CA TYR A 416 23.36 -6.88 -15.01
C TYR A 416 23.18 -7.35 -13.56
N VAL A 417 22.91 -8.65 -13.37
CA VAL A 417 22.72 -9.24 -12.03
C VAL A 417 23.98 -9.08 -11.18
N VAL A 418 25.13 -9.45 -11.73
CA VAL A 418 26.41 -9.37 -11.02
C VAL A 418 26.73 -7.93 -10.63
N SER A 419 26.58 -6.95 -11.55
CA SER A 419 26.85 -5.54 -11.24
C SER A 419 25.90 -4.98 -10.18
N THR A 420 24.63 -5.38 -10.19
CA THR A 420 23.64 -4.92 -9.19
C THR A 420 23.90 -5.53 -7.82
N VAL A 421 24.24 -6.83 -7.76
CA VAL A 421 24.59 -7.52 -6.51
C VAL A 421 25.88 -6.95 -5.93
N LEU A 422 26.94 -6.79 -6.74
CA LEU A 422 28.21 -6.20 -6.28
C LEU A 422 28.03 -4.76 -5.77
N ALA A 423 27.22 -3.97 -6.45
CA ALA A 423 26.90 -2.61 -6.01
C ALA A 423 26.15 -2.61 -4.65
N THR A 424 25.22 -3.56 -4.46
CA THR A 424 24.51 -3.71 -3.19
C THR A 424 25.45 -4.17 -2.07
N ILE A 425 26.38 -5.08 -2.35
CA ILE A 425 27.41 -5.51 -1.39
C ILE A 425 28.34 -4.34 -1.04
N GLY A 426 28.81 -3.59 -2.04
CA GLY A 426 29.67 -2.42 -1.80
C GLY A 426 28.97 -1.36 -0.95
N MET A 427 27.69 -1.09 -1.23
CA MET A 427 26.84 -0.25 -0.39
C MET A 427 26.76 -0.77 1.05
N ALA A 428 26.53 -2.09 1.22
CA ALA A 428 26.44 -2.72 2.54
C ALA A 428 27.74 -2.59 3.33
N ILE A 429 28.90 -2.79 2.68
CA ILE A 429 30.21 -2.63 3.29
C ILE A 429 30.41 -1.19 3.78
N VAL A 430 30.02 -0.19 3.01
CA VAL A 430 30.09 1.23 3.42
C VAL A 430 29.22 1.47 4.64
N VAL A 431 27.97 0.99 4.66
CA VAL A 431 27.07 1.15 5.80
C VAL A 431 27.65 0.51 7.06
N ILE A 432 28.17 -0.71 6.97
CA ILE A 432 28.74 -1.46 8.12
C ILE A 432 30.01 -0.77 8.66
N ASN A 433 30.93 -0.35 7.78
CA ASN A 433 32.17 0.28 8.21
C ASN A 433 31.94 1.66 8.84
N LEU A 434 31.02 2.42 8.28
CA LEU A 434 30.66 3.71 8.85
C LEU A 434 29.97 3.51 10.20
N ASP A 435 29.18 2.48 10.42
CA ASP A 435 28.54 2.14 11.68
C ASP A 435 29.57 1.92 12.81
N ILE A 436 30.68 1.27 12.52
CA ILE A 436 31.75 1.00 13.47
C ILE A 436 32.41 2.31 13.94
N VAL A 437 32.54 3.29 13.06
CA VAL A 437 33.30 4.52 13.31
C VAL A 437 32.51 5.58 14.11
N TRP A 438 31.16 5.64 13.98
CA TRP A 438 30.42 6.85 14.39
C TRP A 438 29.14 6.60 15.21
N LYS A 439 29.17 5.69 16.11
CA LYS A 439 28.03 5.10 16.84
C LYS A 439 26.96 6.02 17.48
N ASN A 440 27.02 7.36 17.47
CA ASN A 440 26.14 8.16 18.34
C ASN A 440 25.56 9.48 17.81
N GLN A 441 25.61 9.80 16.53
CA GLN A 441 25.10 11.10 16.04
C GLN A 441 24.02 10.98 14.95
N VAL A 442 22.88 11.65 15.16
CA VAL A 442 21.69 11.60 14.24
C VAL A 442 22.03 12.09 12.83
N TRP A 443 22.85 13.12 12.68
CA TRP A 443 23.30 13.64 11.37
C TRP A 443 24.07 12.61 10.55
N TYR A 444 24.64 11.68 11.22
CA TYR A 444 25.46 10.63 10.66
C TYR A 444 24.67 9.64 9.78
N ILE A 445 23.41 9.38 10.12
CA ILE A 445 22.52 8.51 9.33
C ILE A 445 22.35 9.09 7.92
N PHE A 446 22.14 10.40 7.83
CA PHE A 446 21.99 11.08 6.53
C PHE A 446 23.26 10.97 5.69
N LEU A 447 24.42 11.18 6.31
CA LEU A 447 25.71 11.03 5.62
C LEU A 447 25.95 9.59 5.18
N THR A 448 25.67 8.61 6.05
CA THR A 448 25.75 7.18 5.72
C THR A 448 24.86 6.81 4.54
N ILE A 449 23.61 7.25 4.53
CA ILE A 449 22.69 7.01 3.43
C ILE A 449 23.21 7.65 2.12
N ILE A 450 23.68 8.89 2.17
CA ILE A 450 24.22 9.59 1.00
C ILE A 450 25.45 8.84 0.47
N LEU A 451 26.41 8.50 1.31
CA LEU A 451 27.61 7.77 0.89
C LEU A 451 27.29 6.38 0.38
N ALA A 452 26.35 5.68 1.00
CA ALA A 452 25.87 4.39 0.55
C ALA A 452 25.24 4.46 -0.86
N VAL A 453 24.39 5.46 -1.10
CA VAL A 453 23.78 5.70 -2.42
C VAL A 453 24.83 6.07 -3.46
N ILE A 454 25.77 6.95 -3.14
CA ILE A 454 26.88 7.34 -4.04
C ILE A 454 27.70 6.11 -4.41
N THR A 455 28.13 5.32 -3.41
CA THR A 455 28.92 4.10 -3.65
C THR A 455 28.15 3.10 -4.52
N TYR A 456 26.86 2.92 -4.27
CA TYR A 456 26.01 2.06 -5.08
C TYR A 456 26.04 2.45 -6.55
N PHE A 457 25.80 3.73 -6.85
CA PHE A 457 25.82 4.22 -8.24
C PHE A 457 27.21 4.20 -8.87
N ILE A 458 28.27 4.50 -8.13
CA ILE A 458 29.64 4.42 -8.63
C ILE A 458 29.96 2.99 -9.08
N ILE A 459 29.64 1.98 -8.27
CA ILE A 459 29.90 0.57 -8.63
C ILE A 459 29.06 0.15 -9.84
N LEU A 460 27.82 0.61 -9.97
CA LEU A 460 26.99 0.36 -11.14
C LEU A 460 27.56 0.98 -12.42
N ILE A 461 28.14 2.18 -12.32
CA ILE A 461 28.80 2.86 -13.45
C ILE A 461 30.06 2.09 -13.86
N ILE A 462 30.91 1.73 -12.91
CA ILE A 462 32.14 0.94 -13.15
C ILE A 462 31.78 -0.43 -13.72
N GLY A 463 30.76 -1.10 -13.17
CA GLY A 463 30.24 -2.38 -13.65
C GLY A 463 29.53 -2.29 -15.01
N ARG A 464 29.43 -1.09 -15.58
CA ARG A 464 28.72 -0.81 -16.85
C ARG A 464 27.31 -1.40 -16.86
N ASN A 465 26.53 -1.12 -15.80
CA ASN A 465 25.16 -1.57 -15.70
C ASN A 465 24.31 -0.94 -16.81
N GLU A 466 23.64 -1.77 -17.59
CA GLU A 466 22.91 -1.35 -18.80
C GLU A 466 21.86 -0.25 -18.52
N VAL A 467 21.10 -0.36 -17.42
CA VAL A 467 20.03 0.59 -17.06
C VAL A 467 20.62 1.95 -16.70
N VAL A 468 21.71 1.96 -15.92
CA VAL A 468 22.37 3.20 -15.49
C VAL A 468 23.08 3.87 -16.66
N GLN A 469 23.74 3.11 -17.53
CA GLN A 469 24.37 3.69 -18.74
C GLN A 469 23.34 4.34 -19.66
N LEU A 470 22.21 3.67 -19.93
CA LEU A 470 21.13 4.25 -20.73
C LEU A 470 20.54 5.52 -20.10
N ALA A 471 20.44 5.57 -18.77
CA ALA A 471 19.97 6.76 -18.07
C ALA A 471 20.97 7.92 -18.21
N ILE A 472 22.27 7.67 -18.06
CA ILE A 472 23.33 8.67 -18.21
C ILE A 472 23.35 9.24 -19.64
N ILE A 473 23.30 8.37 -20.67
CA ILE A 473 23.28 8.80 -22.07
C ILE A 473 22.09 9.73 -22.33
N LYS A 474 20.88 9.35 -21.88
CA LYS A 474 19.69 10.19 -22.08
C LYS A 474 19.78 11.54 -21.36
N ILE A 475 20.37 11.59 -20.17
CA ILE A 475 20.58 12.84 -19.42
C ILE A 475 21.58 13.72 -20.16
N CYS A 476 22.71 13.16 -20.63
CA CYS A 476 23.71 13.88 -21.38
C CYS A 476 23.15 14.46 -22.71
N ASP A 477 22.32 13.66 -23.41
CA ASP A 477 21.70 14.13 -24.68
C ASP A 477 20.68 15.25 -24.40
N LYS A 478 19.94 15.19 -23.31
CA LYS A 478 19.00 16.23 -22.90
C LYS A 478 19.72 17.53 -22.50
N ILE A 479 20.83 17.42 -21.78
CA ILE A 479 21.68 18.56 -21.42
C ILE A 479 22.26 19.20 -22.68
N LYS A 480 22.79 18.37 -23.62
CA LYS A 480 23.31 18.88 -24.90
C LYS A 480 22.26 19.62 -25.75
N LYS A 481 20.99 19.19 -25.69
CA LYS A 481 19.88 19.91 -26.36
C LYS A 481 19.58 21.25 -25.71
N LEU A 482 19.57 21.32 -24.36
CA LEU A 482 19.35 22.57 -23.61
C LEU A 482 20.48 23.61 -23.80
N TYR A 483 21.71 23.17 -24.13
CA TYR A 483 22.83 24.08 -24.45
C TYR A 483 22.87 24.52 -25.92
N LYS A 484 22.02 23.92 -26.79
CA LYS A 484 21.90 24.29 -28.20
C LYS A 484 20.69 25.16 -28.52
N GLU A 485 19.76 25.29 -27.61
CA GLU A 485 18.67 26.27 -27.58
C GLU A 485 19.08 27.51 -26.75
#